data_72f77587f0d160fe5ae29404fd07a201
#
_entry.id   72f77587f0d160fe5ae29404fd07a201
#
_cell.length_a   1.000
_cell.length_b   1.000
_cell.length_c   1.000
_cell.angle_alpha   90.00
_cell.angle_beta   90.00
_cell.angle_gamma   90.00
#
_symmetry.space_group_name_H-M   'P 1'
#
loop_
_entity.id
_entity.type
_entity.pdbx_description
1 polymer ?
#
loop_
_entity_poly.entity_id
_entity_poly.type
_entity_poly.pdbx_seq_one_letter_code
_entity_poly.pdbx_strand_id
1 'polypeptide(L)'
;MISSLAPAYRKAADHSGFAERTLPQVMAREQLLGIEIPLTRPTLQAHWHQHWAKALAAGVSDTDENAFAQALRQYRNAVMLAIMARDVGSLSDLQENLQSISDLAEICLDLAYQHCCKAMVDRHGLARRATGEPADLLIVGMGKLGGRELNASSDIDLIYLLPEDGQSDGRPEDHPDGPGGVLDLQTYFTRLGRRLAGLLGESTADGLVFRVDLRLRPHGDSGPVVCSFDMLEDYLIRHGREWERYAWIKARLVNKAVLSSQDQFEKDARALES
;
A
#
# COMPACT_ATOMS: atom_id res chain seq x y z
N MET A 1 23.45 -15.45 20.94
CA MET A 1 22.30 -14.75 20.35
C MET A 1 21.15 -15.68 19.93
N ILE A 2 21.42 -16.82 19.27
CA ILE A 2 20.34 -17.76 18.85
C ILE A 2 19.64 -18.45 20.05
N SER A 3 20.31 -18.58 21.21
CA SER A 3 19.76 -19.24 22.39
C SER A 3 18.68 -18.43 23.13
N SER A 4 18.60 -17.11 22.92
CA SER A 4 17.59 -16.22 23.52
C SER A 4 16.40 -15.97 22.60
N LEU A 5 16.39 -16.56 21.40
CA LEU A 5 15.29 -16.38 20.44
C LEU A 5 14.04 -17.10 20.94
N ALA A 6 12.87 -16.42 20.88
CA ALA A 6 11.60 -17.05 21.23
C ALA A 6 11.40 -18.35 20.42
N PRO A 7 11.03 -19.47 21.07
CA PRO A 7 10.92 -20.77 20.40
C PRO A 7 10.02 -20.75 19.16
N ALA A 8 8.99 -19.88 19.16
CA ALA A 8 8.08 -19.71 18.05
C ALA A 8 8.74 -19.27 16.74
N TYR A 9 9.76 -18.40 16.81
CA TYR A 9 10.52 -18.01 15.60
C TYR A 9 11.30 -19.19 14.98
N ARG A 10 11.88 -20.05 15.81
CA ARG A 10 12.55 -21.27 15.34
C ARG A 10 11.54 -22.21 14.70
N LYS A 11 10.41 -22.44 15.38
CA LYS A 11 9.34 -23.26 14.85
C LYS A 11 8.81 -22.73 13.51
N ALA A 12 8.69 -21.40 13.35
CA ALA A 12 8.34 -20.81 12.06
C ALA A 12 9.37 -21.12 10.95
N ALA A 13 10.66 -21.00 11.27
CA ALA A 13 11.72 -21.32 10.31
C ALA A 13 11.74 -22.82 9.94
N ASP A 14 11.46 -23.71 10.87
CA ASP A 14 11.40 -25.15 10.62
C ASP A 14 10.23 -25.57 9.69
N HIS A 15 9.16 -24.75 9.62
CA HIS A 15 7.93 -25.08 8.90
C HIS A 15 7.65 -24.21 7.67
N SER A 16 8.45 -23.18 7.44
CA SER A 16 8.24 -22.22 6.34
C SER A 16 9.54 -21.81 5.67
N GLY A 17 9.69 -22.13 4.38
CA GLY A 17 10.84 -21.68 3.59
C GLY A 17 10.96 -20.16 3.48
N PHE A 18 9.88 -19.39 3.66
CA PHE A 18 9.96 -17.94 3.82
C PHE A 18 10.64 -17.58 5.15
N ALA A 19 10.16 -18.15 6.26
CA ALA A 19 10.70 -17.85 7.59
C ALA A 19 12.15 -18.33 7.72
N GLU A 20 12.50 -19.50 7.18
CA GLU A 20 13.87 -20.01 7.12
C GLU A 20 14.84 -19.02 6.48
N ARG A 21 14.49 -18.47 5.33
CA ARG A 21 15.34 -17.49 4.62
C ARG A 21 15.34 -16.11 5.25
N THR A 22 14.22 -15.70 5.85
CA THR A 22 14.03 -14.33 6.35
C THR A 22 14.57 -14.14 7.76
N LEU A 23 14.45 -15.14 8.62
CA LEU A 23 14.87 -15.02 10.04
C LEU A 23 16.32 -14.60 10.22
N PRO A 24 17.32 -15.17 9.52
CA PRO A 24 18.71 -14.72 9.66
C PRO A 24 18.92 -13.25 9.27
N GLN A 25 18.21 -12.78 8.23
CA GLN A 25 18.31 -11.41 7.73
C GLN A 25 17.70 -10.42 8.73
N VAL A 26 16.51 -10.72 9.25
CA VAL A 26 15.82 -9.89 10.25
C VAL A 26 16.63 -9.82 11.55
N MET A 27 17.24 -10.94 11.97
CA MET A 27 18.14 -10.97 13.12
C MET A 27 19.40 -10.13 12.93
N ALA A 28 20.06 -10.25 11.78
CA ALA A 28 21.26 -9.48 11.45
C ALA A 28 21.01 -7.96 11.45
N ARG A 29 19.79 -7.54 11.12
CA ARG A 29 19.33 -6.14 11.10
C ARG A 29 18.73 -5.67 12.43
N GLU A 30 18.65 -6.54 13.44
CA GLU A 30 18.02 -6.26 14.75
C GLU A 30 16.55 -5.79 14.62
N GLN A 31 15.80 -6.43 13.72
CA GLN A 31 14.41 -6.07 13.37
C GLN A 31 13.38 -7.08 13.87
N LEU A 32 13.75 -7.99 14.78
CA LEU A 32 12.79 -8.91 15.38
C LEU A 32 11.77 -8.15 16.24
N LEU A 33 10.48 -8.44 16.00
CA LEU A 33 9.39 -7.93 16.83
C LEU A 33 9.21 -8.80 18.08
N GLY A 34 8.72 -8.19 19.17
CA GLY A 34 8.14 -8.95 20.28
C GLY A 34 6.86 -9.64 19.81
N ILE A 35 6.68 -10.92 20.19
CA ILE A 35 5.53 -11.73 19.78
C ILE A 35 4.62 -12.11 20.96
N GLU A 36 4.85 -11.56 22.12
CA GLU A 36 4.11 -11.83 23.36
C GLU A 36 2.73 -11.14 23.36
N ILE A 37 2.60 -10.06 22.60
CA ILE A 37 1.37 -9.27 22.46
C ILE A 37 0.83 -9.31 21.03
N PRO A 38 -0.48 -9.10 20.81
CA PRO A 38 -1.06 -9.03 19.48
C PRO A 38 -0.42 -7.94 18.59
N LEU A 39 -0.26 -8.27 17.31
CA LEU A 39 0.28 -7.35 16.30
C LEU A 39 -0.86 -6.50 15.72
N THR A 40 -1.27 -5.49 16.47
CA THR A 40 -2.33 -4.56 16.08
C THR A 40 -1.82 -3.46 15.15
N ARG A 41 -2.72 -2.79 14.42
CA ARG A 41 -2.36 -1.65 13.53
C ARG A 41 -1.48 -0.59 14.23
N PRO A 42 -1.79 -0.10 15.45
CA PRO A 42 -0.91 0.86 16.14
C PRO A 42 0.48 0.31 16.41
N THR A 43 0.58 -0.98 16.81
CA THR A 43 1.88 -1.65 17.06
C THR A 43 2.70 -1.72 15.78
N LEU A 44 2.08 -2.11 14.65
CA LEU A 44 2.72 -2.17 13.35
C LEU A 44 3.18 -0.81 12.85
N GLN A 45 2.36 0.23 13.01
CA GLN A 45 2.74 1.61 12.65
C GLN A 45 3.91 2.12 13.50
N ALA A 46 3.90 1.88 14.81
CA ALA A 46 5.01 2.24 15.69
C ALA A 46 6.31 1.55 15.27
N HIS A 47 6.23 0.28 14.87
CA HIS A 47 7.39 -0.46 14.38
C HIS A 47 7.93 0.11 13.07
N TRP A 48 7.08 0.50 12.10
CA TRP A 48 7.51 1.20 10.90
C TRP A 48 8.23 2.52 11.23
N HIS A 49 7.66 3.35 12.11
CA HIS A 49 8.27 4.62 12.49
C HIS A 49 9.66 4.43 13.09
N GLN A 50 9.84 3.43 13.97
CA GLN A 50 11.15 3.10 14.52
C GLN A 50 12.14 2.63 13.45
N HIS A 51 11.67 1.78 12.54
CA HIS A 51 12.49 1.24 11.46
C HIS A 51 12.95 2.34 10.50
N TRP A 52 12.03 3.20 10.04
CA TRP A 52 12.35 4.29 9.14
C TRP A 52 13.20 5.39 9.80
N ALA A 53 12.92 5.72 11.06
CA ALA A 53 13.72 6.67 11.81
C ALA A 53 15.21 6.23 11.96
N LYS A 54 15.47 4.93 12.12
CA LYS A 54 16.85 4.39 12.12
C LYS A 54 17.54 4.61 10.77
N ALA A 55 16.85 4.40 9.66
CA ALA A 55 17.40 4.63 8.32
C ALA A 55 17.74 6.11 8.09
N LEU A 56 16.84 7.01 8.48
CA LEU A 56 17.08 8.46 8.40
C LEU A 56 18.25 8.90 9.28
N ALA A 57 18.34 8.37 10.49
CA ALA A 57 19.47 8.65 11.40
C ALA A 57 20.82 8.11 10.87
N ALA A 58 20.80 7.08 10.03
CA ALA A 58 21.96 6.56 9.32
C ALA A 58 22.34 7.36 8.06
N GLY A 59 21.61 8.46 7.76
CA GLY A 59 21.91 9.37 6.64
C GLY A 59 21.16 9.05 5.34
N VAL A 60 20.18 8.17 5.36
CA VAL A 60 19.28 7.94 4.21
C VAL A 60 18.43 9.18 3.99
N SER A 61 18.30 9.64 2.73
CA SER A 61 17.35 10.70 2.40
C SER A 61 15.91 10.18 2.40
N ASP A 62 14.98 10.98 2.91
CA ASP A 62 13.55 10.65 2.88
C ASP A 62 12.92 10.70 1.47
N THR A 63 13.67 11.22 0.49
CA THR A 63 13.33 11.27 -0.94
C THR A 63 13.98 10.15 -1.74
N ASP A 64 14.88 9.34 -1.14
CA ASP A 64 15.51 8.20 -1.81
C ASP A 64 14.52 7.03 -1.95
N GLU A 65 13.98 6.89 -3.16
CA GLU A 65 13.00 5.85 -3.48
C GLU A 65 13.56 4.43 -3.31
N ASN A 66 14.82 4.21 -3.65
CA ASN A 66 15.42 2.88 -3.53
C ASN A 66 15.58 2.49 -2.06
N ALA A 67 16.05 3.41 -1.24
CA ALA A 67 16.19 3.20 0.20
C ALA A 67 14.83 3.01 0.88
N PHE A 68 13.82 3.83 0.50
CA PHE A 68 12.46 3.68 0.99
C PHE A 68 11.86 2.32 0.60
N ALA A 69 11.98 1.94 -0.68
CA ALA A 69 11.48 0.67 -1.19
C ALA A 69 12.14 -0.53 -0.50
N GLN A 70 13.44 -0.45 -0.23
CA GLN A 70 14.16 -1.47 0.53
C GLN A 70 13.68 -1.54 1.98
N ALA A 71 13.56 -0.41 2.66
CA ALA A 71 13.07 -0.35 4.04
C ALA A 71 11.65 -0.91 4.17
N LEU A 72 10.77 -0.62 3.19
CA LEU A 72 9.39 -1.11 3.19
C LEU A 72 9.33 -2.64 3.05
N ARG A 73 10.20 -3.24 2.21
CA ARG A 73 10.31 -4.70 2.06
C ARG A 73 10.86 -5.36 3.34
N GLN A 74 11.88 -4.77 3.93
CA GLN A 74 12.46 -5.25 5.19
C GLN A 74 11.46 -5.20 6.34
N TYR A 75 10.73 -4.08 6.46
CA TYR A 75 9.63 -3.94 7.42
C TYR A 75 8.56 -5.01 7.22
N ARG A 76 8.04 -5.16 5.99
CA ARG A 76 7.05 -6.19 5.66
C ARG A 76 7.55 -7.58 6.02
N ASN A 77 8.80 -7.90 5.73
CA ASN A 77 9.38 -9.20 6.01
C ASN A 77 9.49 -9.47 7.51
N ALA A 78 9.91 -8.48 8.30
CA ALA A 78 10.01 -8.60 9.76
C ALA A 78 8.63 -8.81 10.40
N VAL A 79 7.62 -8.05 9.99
CA VAL A 79 6.24 -8.19 10.50
C VAL A 79 5.63 -9.53 10.08
N MET A 80 5.79 -9.93 8.83
CA MET A 80 5.27 -11.20 8.32
C MET A 80 5.87 -12.39 9.05
N LEU A 81 7.18 -12.33 9.34
CA LEU A 81 7.87 -13.34 10.14
C LEU A 81 7.31 -13.41 11.56
N ALA A 82 7.00 -12.26 12.18
CA ALA A 82 6.40 -12.20 13.51
C ALA A 82 4.97 -12.78 13.54
N ILE A 83 4.14 -12.45 12.52
CA ILE A 83 2.80 -13.03 12.37
C ILE A 83 2.89 -14.56 12.27
N MET A 84 3.79 -15.07 11.41
CA MET A 84 3.98 -16.53 11.25
C MET A 84 4.49 -17.18 12.54
N ALA A 85 5.38 -16.52 13.29
CA ALA A 85 5.87 -17.04 14.57
C ALA A 85 4.75 -17.12 15.60
N ARG A 86 3.84 -16.13 15.65
CA ARG A 86 2.66 -16.15 16.52
C ARG A 86 1.71 -17.29 16.15
N ASP A 87 1.45 -17.46 14.86
CA ASP A 87 0.55 -18.51 14.35
C ASP A 87 1.05 -19.91 14.73
N VAL A 88 2.27 -20.28 14.29
CA VAL A 88 2.84 -21.61 14.59
C VAL A 88 3.18 -21.81 16.05
N GLY A 89 3.38 -20.72 16.81
CA GLY A 89 3.57 -20.71 18.26
C GLY A 89 2.27 -20.86 19.04
N SER A 90 1.11 -20.88 18.38
CA SER A 90 -0.23 -20.88 19.01
C SER A 90 -0.45 -19.67 19.93
N LEU A 91 0.12 -18.51 19.55
CA LEU A 91 0.00 -17.23 20.27
C LEU A 91 -1.07 -16.32 19.66
N SER A 92 -1.64 -16.70 18.53
CA SER A 92 -2.72 -16.00 17.81
C SER A 92 -3.72 -16.99 17.25
N ASP A 93 -4.94 -16.52 17.03
CA ASP A 93 -5.96 -17.26 16.28
C ASP A 93 -6.00 -16.85 14.81
N LEU A 94 -6.81 -17.52 14.00
CA LEU A 94 -6.97 -17.24 12.58
C LEU A 94 -7.44 -15.80 12.34
N GLN A 95 -8.37 -15.30 13.14
CA GLN A 95 -8.93 -13.95 12.97
C GLN A 95 -7.86 -12.89 13.20
N GLU A 96 -7.05 -13.01 14.24
CA GLU A 96 -5.91 -12.11 14.49
C GLU A 96 -4.92 -12.13 13.34
N ASN A 97 -4.58 -13.31 12.82
CA ASN A 97 -3.63 -13.46 11.71
C ASN A 97 -4.13 -12.76 10.43
N LEU A 98 -5.40 -12.98 10.05
CA LEU A 98 -6.00 -12.34 8.87
C LEU A 98 -6.06 -10.81 9.02
N GLN A 99 -6.41 -10.32 10.20
CA GLN A 99 -6.44 -8.89 10.50
C GLN A 99 -5.04 -8.28 10.47
N SER A 100 -4.05 -8.90 11.10
CA SER A 100 -2.67 -8.40 11.13
C SER A 100 -2.05 -8.34 9.74
N ILE A 101 -2.30 -9.32 8.87
CA ILE A 101 -1.82 -9.32 7.48
C ILE A 101 -2.52 -8.22 6.67
N SER A 102 -3.84 -8.04 6.86
CA SER A 102 -4.59 -6.99 6.19
C SER A 102 -4.15 -5.60 6.65
N ASP A 103 -3.92 -5.40 7.96
CA ASP A 103 -3.36 -4.17 8.50
C ASP A 103 -1.97 -3.87 7.95
N LEU A 104 -1.11 -4.88 7.86
CA LEU A 104 0.22 -4.74 7.27
C LEU A 104 0.14 -4.29 5.81
N ALA A 105 -0.76 -4.90 5.02
CA ALA A 105 -0.93 -4.54 3.62
C ALA A 105 -1.43 -3.09 3.46
N GLU A 106 -2.42 -2.67 4.24
CA GLU A 106 -2.93 -1.30 4.22
C GLU A 106 -1.89 -0.28 4.69
N ILE A 107 -1.09 -0.60 5.72
CA ILE A 107 0.00 0.27 6.17
C ILE A 107 1.06 0.42 5.07
N CYS A 108 1.49 -0.69 4.46
CA CYS A 108 2.46 -0.62 3.36
C CYS A 108 1.92 0.17 2.16
N LEU A 109 0.63 0.02 1.84
CA LEU A 109 -0.04 0.77 0.78
C LEU A 109 -0.08 2.27 1.09
N ASP A 110 -0.51 2.66 2.30
CA ASP A 110 -0.56 4.06 2.75
C ASP A 110 0.83 4.70 2.67
N LEU A 111 1.86 4.03 3.17
CA LEU A 111 3.24 4.53 3.16
C LEU A 111 3.78 4.69 1.74
N ALA A 112 3.53 3.70 0.88
CA ALA A 112 3.94 3.75 -0.52
C ALA A 112 3.18 4.86 -1.27
N TYR A 113 1.88 5.04 -1.00
CA TYR A 113 1.07 6.09 -1.59
C TYR A 113 1.59 7.48 -1.20
N GLN A 114 1.85 7.72 0.09
CA GLN A 114 2.44 8.98 0.59
C GLN A 114 3.78 9.30 -0.08
N HIS A 115 4.66 8.29 -0.20
CA HIS A 115 5.96 8.47 -0.86
C HIS A 115 5.79 8.80 -2.34
N CYS A 116 4.90 8.10 -3.06
CA CYS A 116 4.59 8.37 -4.46
C CYS A 116 3.96 9.76 -4.66
N CYS A 117 3.04 10.19 -3.79
CA CYS A 117 2.44 11.53 -3.82
C CYS A 117 3.52 12.62 -3.69
N LYS A 118 4.42 12.49 -2.69
CA LYS A 118 5.52 13.45 -2.49
C LYS A 118 6.38 13.59 -3.75
N ALA A 119 6.75 12.48 -4.38
CA ALA A 119 7.54 12.49 -5.61
C ALA A 119 6.79 13.04 -6.83
N MET A 120 5.46 12.85 -6.90
CA MET A 120 4.64 13.42 -7.97
C MET A 120 4.45 14.92 -7.79
N VAL A 121 4.25 15.39 -6.56
CA VAL A 121 4.17 16.83 -6.25
C VAL A 121 5.48 17.54 -6.57
N ASP A 122 6.60 16.97 -6.18
CA ASP A 122 7.93 17.51 -6.51
C ASP A 122 8.15 17.64 -8.03
N ARG A 123 7.67 16.67 -8.80
CA ARG A 123 7.90 16.61 -10.25
C ARG A 123 6.88 17.37 -11.09
N HIS A 124 5.63 17.44 -10.66
CA HIS A 124 4.50 17.94 -11.46
C HIS A 124 3.59 18.93 -10.72
N GLY A 125 3.97 19.35 -9.50
CA GLY A 125 3.12 20.18 -8.67
C GLY A 125 1.94 19.42 -8.07
N LEU A 126 1.12 20.13 -7.30
CA LEU A 126 -0.02 19.57 -6.60
C LEU A 126 -1.16 19.26 -7.60
N ALA A 127 -1.75 18.09 -7.48
CA ALA A 127 -2.94 17.71 -8.22
C ALA A 127 -4.15 18.53 -7.72
N ARG A 128 -4.86 19.22 -8.63
CA ARG A 128 -6.03 20.04 -8.31
C ARG A 128 -7.23 19.70 -9.16
N ARG A 129 -8.39 19.73 -8.54
CA ARG A 129 -9.70 19.66 -9.17
C ARG A 129 -9.96 20.90 -10.03
N ALA A 130 -10.97 20.85 -10.87
CA ALA A 130 -11.45 22.02 -11.62
C ALA A 130 -11.85 23.20 -10.71
N THR A 131 -12.27 22.90 -9.48
CA THR A 131 -12.56 23.89 -8.42
C THR A 131 -11.32 24.55 -7.82
N GLY A 132 -10.11 24.05 -8.10
CA GLY A 132 -8.83 24.52 -7.54
C GLY A 132 -8.44 23.81 -6.24
N GLU A 133 -9.29 23.01 -5.64
CA GLU A 133 -8.97 22.24 -4.43
C GLU A 133 -8.04 21.05 -4.75
N PRO A 134 -7.15 20.64 -3.82
CA PRO A 134 -6.33 19.46 -4.01
C PRO A 134 -7.16 18.19 -4.22
N ALA A 135 -6.65 17.27 -5.03
CA ALA A 135 -7.28 16.00 -5.34
C ALA A 135 -6.41 14.83 -4.87
N ASP A 136 -7.03 13.79 -4.35
CA ASP A 136 -6.41 12.49 -4.06
C ASP A 136 -6.93 11.40 -4.99
N LEU A 137 -6.14 10.34 -5.15
CA LEU A 137 -6.59 9.09 -5.72
C LEU A 137 -7.34 8.29 -4.64
N LEU A 138 -8.51 7.74 -4.96
CA LEU A 138 -9.15 6.75 -4.10
C LEU A 138 -8.66 5.36 -4.49
N ILE A 139 -8.20 4.60 -3.50
CA ILE A 139 -7.72 3.24 -3.69
C ILE A 139 -8.69 2.29 -3.00
N VAL A 140 -9.38 1.51 -3.80
CA VAL A 140 -10.35 0.52 -3.32
C VAL A 140 -9.69 -0.84 -3.25
N GLY A 141 -9.65 -1.42 -2.06
CA GLY A 141 -9.28 -2.81 -1.83
C GLY A 141 -10.45 -3.72 -2.12
N MET A 142 -10.22 -4.70 -2.97
CA MET A 142 -11.20 -5.69 -3.39
C MET A 142 -10.93 -7.05 -2.74
N GLY A 143 -11.81 -7.98 -2.93
CA GLY A 143 -11.63 -9.39 -2.55
C GLY A 143 -11.24 -9.57 -1.08
N LYS A 144 -10.14 -10.27 -0.83
CA LYS A 144 -9.65 -10.55 0.53
C LYS A 144 -9.14 -9.32 1.26
N LEU A 145 -8.53 -8.36 0.55
CA LEU A 145 -8.08 -7.11 1.16
C LEU A 145 -9.28 -6.28 1.60
N GLY A 146 -10.28 -6.12 0.75
CA GLY A 146 -11.50 -5.40 1.08
C GLY A 146 -12.21 -6.02 2.29
N GLY A 147 -12.35 -7.36 2.33
CA GLY A 147 -12.95 -8.11 3.43
C GLY A 147 -12.07 -8.25 4.69
N ARG A 148 -10.82 -7.73 4.70
CA ARG A 148 -9.84 -7.93 5.79
C ARG A 148 -9.55 -9.40 6.10
N GLU A 149 -9.50 -10.21 5.03
CA GLU A 149 -9.29 -11.66 5.08
C GLU A 149 -7.98 -12.07 4.36
N LEU A 150 -7.00 -11.16 4.31
CA LEU A 150 -5.76 -11.39 3.59
C LEU A 150 -4.94 -12.49 4.26
N ASN A 151 -4.47 -13.47 3.49
CA ASN A 151 -3.52 -14.46 3.98
C ASN A 151 -2.10 -14.20 3.47
N ALA A 152 -1.12 -14.94 4.00
CA ALA A 152 0.31 -14.71 3.75
C ALA A 152 0.73 -14.76 2.26
N SER A 153 -0.02 -15.47 1.42
CA SER A 153 0.28 -15.65 -0.02
C SER A 153 -0.68 -14.92 -0.95
N SER A 154 -1.64 -14.15 -0.39
CA SER A 154 -2.62 -13.42 -1.21
C SER A 154 -1.98 -12.26 -1.96
N ASP A 155 -2.50 -12.03 -3.15
CA ASP A 155 -2.34 -10.77 -3.87
C ASP A 155 -3.24 -9.70 -3.21
N ILE A 156 -2.93 -8.45 -3.41
CA ILE A 156 -3.79 -7.33 -3.07
C ILE A 156 -4.50 -6.87 -4.35
N ASP A 157 -5.81 -7.08 -4.38
CA ASP A 157 -6.66 -6.65 -5.48
C ASP A 157 -7.05 -5.19 -5.28
N LEU A 158 -6.71 -4.32 -6.22
CA LEU A 158 -6.91 -2.87 -6.10
C LEU A 158 -7.64 -2.30 -7.33
N ILE A 159 -8.49 -1.32 -7.09
CA ILE A 159 -9.05 -0.43 -8.12
C ILE A 159 -8.68 1.00 -7.76
N TYR A 160 -8.18 1.75 -8.74
CA TYR A 160 -7.83 3.16 -8.59
C TYR A 160 -8.90 4.03 -9.21
N LEU A 161 -9.45 4.95 -8.41
CA LEU A 161 -10.56 5.81 -8.82
C LEU A 161 -10.20 7.28 -8.71
N LEU A 162 -10.58 8.02 -9.74
CA LEU A 162 -10.49 9.47 -9.79
C LEU A 162 -11.89 10.06 -9.59
N PRO A 163 -12.12 10.84 -8.51
CA PRO A 163 -13.44 11.39 -8.21
C PRO A 163 -13.94 12.40 -9.25
N GLU A 164 -13.03 13.28 -9.74
CA GLU A 164 -13.37 14.31 -10.73
C GLU A 164 -12.14 14.74 -11.53
N ASP A 165 -12.37 15.42 -12.66
CA ASP A 165 -11.31 15.94 -13.52
C ASP A 165 -10.62 17.17 -12.92
N GLY A 166 -9.43 17.48 -13.47
CA GLY A 166 -8.64 18.63 -13.08
C GLY A 166 -7.25 18.57 -13.69
N GLN A 167 -6.33 19.35 -13.10
CA GLN A 167 -4.94 19.45 -13.57
C GLN A 167 -3.98 19.61 -12.40
N SER A 168 -2.71 19.25 -12.59
CA SER A 168 -1.66 19.59 -11.64
C SER A 168 -1.18 21.04 -11.85
N ASP A 169 -0.58 21.63 -10.79
CA ASP A 169 -0.03 22.99 -10.84
C ASP A 169 1.15 23.12 -11.81
N GLY A 170 1.77 22.01 -12.21
CA GLY A 170 3.09 22.01 -12.83
C GLY A 170 4.19 22.30 -11.81
N ARG A 171 5.43 22.19 -12.24
CA ARG A 171 6.59 22.54 -11.42
C ARG A 171 6.99 23.99 -11.75
N PRO A 172 7.24 24.86 -10.75
CA PRO A 172 7.58 26.26 -10.98
C PRO A 172 8.93 26.41 -11.69
N GLU A 173 9.13 27.57 -12.36
CA GLU A 173 10.34 27.85 -13.16
C GLU A 173 11.61 27.92 -12.30
N ASP A 174 11.51 28.34 -11.05
CA ASP A 174 12.61 28.48 -10.10
C ASP A 174 12.98 27.15 -9.37
N HIS A 175 12.32 26.05 -9.71
CA HIS A 175 12.66 24.75 -9.14
C HIS A 175 14.08 24.32 -9.59
N PRO A 176 14.91 23.70 -8.72
CA PRO A 176 16.29 23.29 -9.04
C PRO A 176 16.43 22.47 -10.33
N ASP A 177 15.46 21.61 -10.62
CA ASP A 177 15.44 20.80 -11.85
C ASP A 177 14.69 21.45 -13.03
N GLY A 178 14.36 22.75 -12.92
CA GLY A 178 13.61 23.50 -13.91
C GLY A 178 12.10 23.21 -13.93
N PRO A 179 11.34 23.85 -14.83
CA PRO A 179 9.89 23.76 -14.88
C PRO A 179 9.42 22.34 -15.22
N GLY A 180 8.33 21.90 -14.61
CA GLY A 180 7.64 20.64 -14.91
C GLY A 180 6.31 20.90 -15.60
N GLY A 181 5.94 20.06 -16.58
CA GLY A 181 4.69 20.22 -17.30
C GLY A 181 3.46 19.98 -16.43
N VAL A 182 2.42 20.77 -16.65
CA VAL A 182 1.07 20.53 -16.13
C VAL A 182 0.54 19.24 -16.74
N LEU A 183 -0.08 18.41 -15.91
CA LEU A 183 -0.71 17.16 -16.32
C LEU A 183 -2.20 17.24 -15.99
N ASP A 184 -3.04 16.69 -16.88
CA ASP A 184 -4.41 16.34 -16.50
C ASP A 184 -4.40 15.27 -15.40
N LEU A 185 -5.45 15.24 -14.54
CA LEU A 185 -5.47 14.34 -13.38
C LEU A 185 -5.50 12.87 -13.77
N GLN A 186 -6.09 12.52 -14.90
CA GLN A 186 -6.08 11.15 -15.42
C GLN A 186 -4.65 10.67 -15.69
N THR A 187 -3.85 11.50 -16.36
CA THR A 187 -2.44 11.22 -16.63
C THR A 187 -1.61 11.24 -15.34
N TYR A 188 -1.84 12.23 -14.47
CA TYR A 188 -1.14 12.37 -13.19
C TYR A 188 -1.31 11.12 -12.33
N PHE A 189 -2.55 10.72 -12.05
CA PHE A 189 -2.83 9.57 -11.20
C PHE A 189 -2.56 8.23 -11.89
N THR A 190 -2.59 8.15 -13.21
CA THR A 190 -2.11 6.96 -13.94
C THR A 190 -0.60 6.75 -13.71
N ARG A 191 0.21 7.81 -13.74
CA ARG A 191 1.65 7.72 -13.43
C ARG A 191 1.88 7.36 -11.98
N LEU A 192 1.16 8.00 -11.05
CA LEU A 192 1.21 7.70 -9.62
C LEU A 192 0.83 6.23 -9.35
N GLY A 193 -0.29 5.76 -9.88
CA GLY A 193 -0.77 4.39 -9.67
C GLY A 193 0.17 3.31 -10.21
N ARG A 194 0.80 3.56 -11.37
CA ARG A 194 1.84 2.67 -11.92
C ARG A 194 3.08 2.62 -11.04
N ARG A 195 3.52 3.78 -10.53
CA ARG A 195 4.66 3.87 -9.62
C ARG A 195 4.37 3.14 -8.31
N LEU A 196 3.18 3.35 -7.74
CA LEU A 196 2.71 2.67 -6.54
C LEU A 196 2.69 1.14 -6.71
N ALA A 197 2.10 0.65 -7.81
CA ALA A 197 2.07 -0.77 -8.10
C ALA A 197 3.48 -1.36 -8.29
N GLY A 198 4.38 -0.63 -8.95
CA GLY A 198 5.78 -1.00 -9.11
C GLY A 198 6.52 -1.07 -7.78
N LEU A 199 6.39 -0.03 -6.92
CA LEU A 199 7.05 0.02 -5.62
C LEU A 199 6.64 -1.15 -4.71
N LEU A 200 5.37 -1.53 -4.73
CA LEU A 200 4.84 -2.64 -3.95
C LEU A 200 5.17 -4.00 -4.56
N GLY A 201 5.07 -4.14 -5.89
CA GLY A 201 5.09 -5.42 -6.59
C GLY A 201 6.43 -5.84 -7.20
N GLU A 202 7.38 -4.92 -7.37
CA GLU A 202 8.69 -5.25 -7.93
C GLU A 202 9.48 -6.15 -7.00
N SER A 203 10.02 -7.25 -7.57
CA SER A 203 10.83 -8.22 -6.84
C SER A 203 12.29 -7.79 -6.82
N THR A 204 12.88 -7.72 -5.63
CA THR A 204 14.29 -7.39 -5.38
C THR A 204 14.98 -8.48 -4.58
N ALA A 205 16.22 -8.25 -4.16
CA ALA A 205 16.93 -9.16 -3.26
C ALA A 205 16.22 -9.37 -1.91
N ASP A 206 15.46 -8.35 -1.43
CA ASP A 206 14.61 -8.44 -0.24
C ASP A 206 13.19 -8.97 -0.56
N GLY A 207 12.94 -9.43 -1.78
CA GLY A 207 11.62 -9.86 -2.27
C GLY A 207 10.74 -8.67 -2.71
N LEU A 208 9.43 -8.85 -2.66
CA LEU A 208 8.43 -7.81 -2.93
C LEU A 208 7.68 -7.44 -1.63
N VAL A 209 6.99 -6.31 -1.64
CA VAL A 209 6.08 -5.95 -0.53
C VAL A 209 4.80 -6.77 -0.62
N PHE A 210 3.99 -6.54 -1.67
CA PHE A 210 2.81 -7.34 -2.01
C PHE A 210 2.66 -7.42 -3.54
N ARG A 211 2.16 -8.56 -4.04
CA ARG A 211 1.73 -8.64 -5.45
C ARG A 211 0.46 -7.81 -5.61
N VAL A 212 0.49 -6.86 -6.53
CA VAL A 212 -0.65 -5.98 -6.84
C VAL A 212 -1.39 -6.53 -8.04
N ASP A 213 -2.70 -6.75 -7.88
CA ASP A 213 -3.60 -7.13 -8.97
C ASP A 213 -4.59 -6.00 -9.26
N LEU A 214 -4.55 -5.47 -10.46
CA LEU A 214 -5.43 -4.41 -10.94
C LEU A 214 -6.50 -4.91 -11.92
N ARG A 215 -6.63 -6.21 -12.12
CA ARG A 215 -7.50 -6.79 -13.17
C ARG A 215 -8.99 -6.69 -12.86
N LEU A 216 -9.38 -6.37 -11.63
CA LEU A 216 -10.78 -6.12 -11.27
C LEU A 216 -11.28 -4.72 -11.67
N ARG A 217 -10.41 -3.85 -12.23
CA ARG A 217 -10.83 -2.56 -12.77
C ARG A 217 -11.65 -2.71 -14.04
N PRO A 218 -12.49 -1.72 -14.40
CA PRO A 218 -13.27 -1.73 -15.64
C PRO A 218 -12.42 -2.10 -16.86
N HIS A 219 -12.91 -3.05 -17.65
CA HIS A 219 -12.22 -3.65 -18.80
C HIS A 219 -10.92 -4.40 -18.49
N GLY A 220 -10.59 -4.69 -17.24
CA GLY A 220 -9.42 -5.45 -16.84
C GLY A 220 -8.12 -4.86 -17.43
N ASP A 221 -7.28 -5.71 -18.02
CA ASP A 221 -5.98 -5.27 -18.58
C ASP A 221 -6.10 -4.36 -19.81
N SER A 222 -7.26 -4.36 -20.50
CA SER A 222 -7.52 -3.46 -21.63
C SER A 222 -7.96 -2.07 -21.20
N GLY A 223 -8.41 -1.91 -19.94
CA GLY A 223 -8.91 -0.65 -19.40
C GLY A 223 -7.81 0.25 -18.85
N PRO A 224 -8.10 1.53 -18.61
CA PRO A 224 -7.17 2.44 -17.99
C PRO A 224 -6.82 1.98 -16.58
N VAL A 225 -5.60 2.35 -16.12
CA VAL A 225 -5.12 2.00 -14.76
C VAL A 225 -5.94 2.72 -13.68
N VAL A 226 -6.37 3.94 -13.98
CA VAL A 226 -7.23 4.76 -13.13
C VAL A 226 -8.54 5.01 -13.88
N CYS A 227 -9.67 4.85 -13.25
CA CYS A 227 -11.00 5.12 -13.83
C CYS A 227 -11.66 6.28 -13.08
N SER A 228 -12.48 7.07 -13.80
CA SER A 228 -13.41 8.00 -13.16
C SER A 228 -14.59 7.25 -12.57
N PHE A 229 -15.35 7.91 -11.69
CA PHE A 229 -16.59 7.36 -11.15
C PHE A 229 -17.60 7.08 -12.26
N ASP A 230 -17.78 8.03 -13.20
CA ASP A 230 -18.68 7.86 -14.34
C ASP A 230 -18.31 6.64 -15.20
N MET A 231 -17.02 6.42 -15.44
CA MET A 231 -16.54 5.26 -16.18
C MET A 231 -16.85 3.96 -15.44
N LEU A 232 -16.66 3.94 -14.12
CA LEU A 232 -16.96 2.77 -13.29
C LEU A 232 -18.45 2.47 -13.31
N GLU A 233 -19.30 3.47 -13.11
CA GLU A 233 -20.75 3.33 -13.13
C GLU A 233 -21.25 2.83 -14.49
N ASP A 234 -20.86 3.49 -15.58
CA ASP A 234 -21.19 3.08 -16.96
C ASP A 234 -20.78 1.63 -17.24
N TYR A 235 -19.56 1.25 -16.81
CA TYR A 235 -19.07 -0.10 -16.97
C TYR A 235 -19.93 -1.11 -16.21
N LEU A 236 -20.21 -0.86 -14.93
CA LEU A 236 -21.00 -1.78 -14.10
C LEU A 236 -22.44 -1.91 -14.59
N ILE A 237 -23.04 -0.84 -15.14
CA ILE A 237 -24.40 -0.86 -15.69
C ILE A 237 -24.45 -1.61 -17.03
N ARG A 238 -23.53 -1.32 -17.95
CA ARG A 238 -23.61 -1.78 -19.36
C ARG A 238 -22.87 -3.09 -19.62
N HIS A 239 -21.76 -3.33 -18.91
CA HIS A 239 -20.83 -4.41 -19.19
C HIS A 239 -20.56 -5.32 -18.00
N GLY A 240 -20.78 -4.80 -16.78
CA GLY A 240 -20.46 -5.52 -15.53
C GLY A 240 -21.23 -6.83 -15.43
N ARG A 241 -20.48 -7.93 -15.34
CA ARG A 241 -21.03 -9.26 -15.10
C ARG A 241 -21.46 -9.39 -13.64
N GLU A 242 -22.36 -10.32 -13.35
CA GLU A 242 -22.85 -10.54 -11.98
C GLU A 242 -21.72 -10.75 -10.96
N TRP A 243 -20.69 -11.52 -11.31
CA TRP A 243 -19.57 -11.79 -10.43
C TRP A 243 -18.71 -10.53 -10.17
N GLU A 244 -18.61 -9.59 -11.11
CA GLU A 244 -17.92 -8.31 -10.92
C GLU A 244 -18.68 -7.44 -9.91
N ARG A 245 -20.02 -7.39 -10.03
CA ARG A 245 -20.87 -6.70 -9.04
C ARG A 245 -20.80 -7.35 -7.67
N TYR A 246 -20.75 -8.68 -7.58
CA TYR A 246 -20.52 -9.38 -6.33
C TYR A 246 -19.15 -9.06 -5.70
N ALA A 247 -18.13 -8.82 -6.49
CA ALA A 247 -16.81 -8.44 -5.97
C ALA A 247 -16.86 -7.13 -5.17
N TRP A 248 -17.79 -6.21 -5.51
CA TRP A 248 -17.98 -4.95 -4.79
C TRP A 248 -18.60 -5.10 -3.40
N ILE A 249 -19.23 -6.21 -3.05
CA ILE A 249 -19.79 -6.45 -1.72
C ILE A 249 -18.71 -6.34 -0.61
N LYS A 250 -17.48 -6.70 -0.93
CA LYS A 250 -16.33 -6.60 -0.01
C LYS A 250 -15.44 -5.39 -0.31
N ALA A 251 -15.81 -4.56 -1.26
CA ALA A 251 -15.02 -3.40 -1.63
C ALA A 251 -14.92 -2.44 -0.44
N ARG A 252 -13.73 -1.88 -0.22
CA ARG A 252 -13.48 -0.93 0.85
C ARG A 252 -12.36 0.02 0.46
N LEU A 253 -12.53 1.30 0.78
CA LEU A 253 -11.44 2.27 0.65
C LEU A 253 -10.29 1.89 1.60
N VAL A 254 -9.07 1.81 1.07
CA VAL A 254 -7.90 1.30 1.82
C VAL A 254 -6.77 2.31 1.96
N ASN A 255 -6.90 3.51 1.39
CA ASN A 255 -5.97 4.61 1.60
C ASN A 255 -6.61 5.79 2.34
N LYS A 256 -5.79 6.78 2.70
CA LYS A 256 -6.18 8.01 3.39
C LYS A 256 -5.87 9.21 2.52
N ALA A 257 -6.42 10.36 2.90
CA ALA A 257 -6.06 11.65 2.35
C ALA A 257 -4.56 11.92 2.53
N VAL A 258 -3.91 12.40 1.47
CA VAL A 258 -2.49 12.81 1.48
C VAL A 258 -2.33 14.21 0.89
N LEU A 259 -3.01 14.50 -0.21
CA LEU A 259 -2.94 15.77 -0.94
C LEU A 259 -4.11 16.69 -0.58
N SER A 260 -5.31 16.14 -0.46
CA SER A 260 -6.53 16.85 -0.09
C SER A 260 -6.75 16.90 1.42
N SER A 261 -7.75 17.67 1.87
CA SER A 261 -8.20 17.61 3.25
C SER A 261 -8.94 16.30 3.55
N GLN A 262 -8.92 15.87 4.82
CA GLN A 262 -9.65 14.68 5.25
C GLN A 262 -11.15 14.80 4.95
N ASP A 263 -11.75 15.98 5.16
CA ASP A 263 -13.17 16.21 4.88
C ASP A 263 -13.52 16.04 3.41
N GLN A 264 -12.64 16.49 2.50
CA GLN A 264 -12.86 16.35 1.06
C GLN A 264 -12.72 14.88 0.63
N PHE A 265 -11.69 14.21 1.13
CA PHE A 265 -11.47 12.79 0.87
C PHE A 265 -12.66 11.92 1.34
N GLU A 266 -13.23 12.22 2.50
CA GLU A 266 -14.41 11.53 3.01
C GLU A 266 -15.70 11.83 2.21
N LYS A 267 -15.82 13.04 1.62
CA LYS A 267 -16.92 13.32 0.68
C LYS A 267 -16.81 12.46 -0.58
N ASP A 268 -15.60 12.35 -1.13
CA ASP A 268 -15.36 11.52 -2.31
C ASP A 268 -15.62 10.03 -2.01
N ALA A 269 -15.19 9.57 -0.84
CA ALA A 269 -15.46 8.20 -0.39
C ALA A 269 -16.97 7.91 -0.30
N ARG A 270 -17.75 8.85 0.26
CA ARG A 270 -19.20 8.73 0.34
C ARG A 270 -19.89 8.75 -1.03
N ALA A 271 -19.36 9.50 -1.99
CA ALA A 271 -19.88 9.51 -3.35
C ALA A 271 -19.66 8.17 -4.08
N LEU A 272 -18.63 7.42 -3.68
CA LEU A 272 -18.42 6.05 -4.20
C LEU A 272 -19.43 5.04 -3.63
N GLU A 273 -19.98 5.27 -2.44
CA GLU A 273 -20.93 4.38 -1.76
C GLU A 273 -22.39 4.63 -2.18
N SER A 274 -22.68 5.76 -2.86
CA SER A 274 -24.02 6.16 -3.31
C SER A 274 -24.40 5.57 -4.66
#